data_065e9d81f93a5eebeec84b353cf2e2d7
#
_entry.id   065e9d81f93a5eebeec84b353cf2e2d7
#
_cell.length_a   1.000
_cell.length_b   1.000
_cell.length_c   1.000
_cell.angle_alpha   90.00
_cell.angle_beta   90.00
_cell.angle_gamma   90.00
#
_symmetry.space_group_name_H-M   'P 1'
#
loop_
_entity.id
_entity.type
_entity.pdbx_description
1 polymer ?
#
loop_
_entity_poly.entity_id
_entity_poly.type
_entity_poly.pdbx_seq_one_letter_code
_entity_poly.pdbx_strand_id
1 'polypeptide(L)'
;MDSLGTVGTLRVGLIVAFTLLGLFFSFVSMVGVLRLPDVYSRAHTASQADTLGAGFGLAAVALAVGWEGAGFKSVLLLFFIFVTNPTAAHAIARAAFEEGIVPWTEGDDRR
;
A
#
# COMPACT_ATOMS: atom_id res chain seq x y z
N MET A 1 -4.17 -35.20 14.74
CA MET A 1 -3.69 -34.16 13.82
C MET A 1 -2.46 -33.50 14.39
N ASP A 2 -1.46 -33.43 13.63
CA ASP A 2 -0.22 -32.85 14.09
C ASP A 2 -0.26 -31.34 14.00
N SER A 3 0.73 -30.71 14.62
CA SER A 3 0.86 -29.26 14.60
C SER A 3 1.15 -28.72 13.20
N LEU A 4 1.72 -29.54 12.31
CA LEU A 4 2.02 -29.12 10.95
C LEU A 4 0.75 -28.84 10.15
N GLY A 5 -0.28 -29.68 10.32
CA GLY A 5 -1.56 -29.45 9.67
C GLY A 5 -2.24 -28.17 10.16
N THR A 6 -2.21 -27.93 11.48
CA THR A 6 -2.77 -26.73 12.06
C THR A 6 -2.00 -25.50 11.62
N VAL A 7 -0.67 -25.55 11.65
CA VAL A 7 0.18 -24.45 11.22
C VAL A 7 -0.03 -24.16 9.74
N GLY A 8 -0.12 -25.18 8.91
CA GLY A 8 -0.40 -25.03 7.49
C GLY A 8 -1.73 -24.36 7.21
N THR A 9 -2.78 -24.74 7.96
CA THR A 9 -4.10 -24.13 7.83
C THR A 9 -4.08 -22.66 8.23
N LEU A 10 -3.42 -22.32 9.35
CA LEU A 10 -3.29 -20.94 9.79
C LEU A 10 -2.53 -20.11 8.77
N ARG A 11 -1.46 -20.68 8.21
CA ARG A 11 -0.65 -20.01 7.21
C ARG A 11 -1.47 -19.66 5.96
N VAL A 12 -2.23 -20.62 5.46
CA VAL A 12 -3.09 -20.39 4.29
C VAL A 12 -4.14 -19.33 4.61
N GLY A 13 -4.74 -19.38 5.79
CA GLY A 13 -5.72 -18.38 6.22
C GLY A 13 -5.13 -16.97 6.24
N LEU A 14 -3.91 -16.83 6.77
CA LEU A 14 -3.24 -15.54 6.79
C LEU A 14 -2.87 -15.05 5.39
N ILE A 15 -2.42 -15.95 4.52
CA ILE A 15 -2.11 -15.59 3.13
C ILE A 15 -3.35 -15.05 2.44
N VAL A 16 -4.47 -15.73 2.57
CA VAL A 16 -5.74 -15.31 1.97
C VAL A 16 -6.16 -13.95 2.55
N ALA A 17 -6.11 -13.81 3.87
CA ALA A 17 -6.52 -12.57 4.53
C ALA A 17 -5.68 -11.39 4.08
N PHE A 18 -4.35 -11.55 4.04
CA PHE A 18 -3.47 -10.47 3.61
C PHE A 18 -3.64 -10.14 2.13
N THR A 19 -3.87 -11.14 1.29
CA THR A 19 -4.13 -10.91 -0.13
C THR A 19 -5.41 -10.10 -0.32
N LEU A 20 -6.46 -10.47 0.41
CA LEU A 20 -7.73 -9.74 0.32
C LEU A 20 -7.61 -8.32 0.85
N LEU A 21 -6.88 -8.12 1.95
CA LEU A 21 -6.63 -6.78 2.47
C LEU A 21 -5.83 -5.93 1.48
N GLY A 22 -4.82 -6.52 0.86
CA GLY A 22 -4.03 -5.84 -0.15
C GLY A 22 -4.88 -5.40 -1.33
N LEU A 23 -5.72 -6.29 -1.82
CA LEU A 23 -6.64 -5.98 -2.92
C LEU A 23 -7.65 -4.91 -2.51
N PHE A 24 -8.18 -5.00 -1.30
CA PHE A 24 -9.14 -4.02 -0.80
C PHE A 24 -8.53 -2.62 -0.74
N PHE A 25 -7.36 -2.49 -0.12
CA PHE A 25 -6.72 -1.17 -0.01
C PHE A 25 -6.28 -0.64 -1.37
N SER A 26 -5.83 -1.51 -2.26
CA SER A 26 -5.50 -1.10 -3.63
C SER A 26 -6.72 -0.57 -4.36
N PHE A 27 -7.86 -1.24 -4.21
CA PHE A 27 -9.10 -0.79 -4.83
C PHE A 27 -9.56 0.55 -4.27
N VAL A 28 -9.55 0.70 -2.95
CA VAL A 28 -9.92 1.96 -2.30
C VAL A 28 -9.02 3.09 -2.78
N SER A 29 -7.72 2.82 -2.88
CA SER A 29 -6.75 3.81 -3.34
C SER A 29 -6.98 4.20 -4.79
N MET A 30 -7.33 3.23 -5.63
CA MET A 30 -7.65 3.51 -7.03
C MET A 30 -8.85 4.45 -7.14
N VAL A 31 -9.90 4.17 -6.38
CA VAL A 31 -11.08 5.02 -6.37
C VAL A 31 -10.72 6.43 -5.87
N GLY A 32 -9.90 6.50 -4.82
CA GLY A 32 -9.46 7.78 -4.28
C GLY A 32 -8.67 8.61 -5.28
N VAL A 33 -7.74 7.99 -5.99
CA VAL A 33 -6.94 8.70 -7.00
C VAL A 33 -7.84 9.25 -8.10
N LEU A 34 -8.89 8.52 -8.48
CA LEU A 34 -9.79 8.95 -9.53
C LEU A 34 -10.80 10.00 -9.06
N ARG A 35 -11.14 10.03 -7.78
CA ARG A 35 -12.25 10.84 -7.28
C ARG A 35 -11.87 12.03 -6.43
N LEU A 36 -10.71 12.01 -5.80
CA LEU A 36 -10.32 13.11 -4.92
C LEU A 36 -10.00 14.37 -5.72
N PRO A 37 -10.28 15.55 -5.13
CA PRO A 37 -10.29 16.79 -5.91
C PRO A 37 -8.91 17.39 -6.17
N ASP A 38 -7.89 17.10 -5.36
CA ASP A 38 -6.60 17.78 -5.52
C ASP A 38 -5.44 16.78 -5.54
N VAL A 39 -4.28 17.28 -5.96
CA VAL A 39 -3.09 16.47 -6.11
C VAL A 39 -2.57 15.98 -4.74
N TYR A 40 -2.79 16.75 -3.69
CA TYR A 40 -2.32 16.37 -2.35
C TYR A 40 -3.09 15.16 -1.82
N SER A 41 -4.41 15.18 -1.94
CA SER A 41 -5.26 14.05 -1.54
C SER A 41 -4.98 12.83 -2.41
N ARG A 42 -4.79 13.03 -3.72
CA ARG A 42 -4.48 11.94 -4.65
C ARG A 42 -3.14 11.31 -4.34
N ALA A 43 -2.15 12.14 -4.01
CA ALA A 43 -0.82 11.64 -3.64
C ALA A 43 -0.89 10.82 -2.36
N HIS A 44 -1.67 11.25 -1.37
CA HIS A 44 -1.87 10.49 -0.15
C HIS A 44 -2.51 9.14 -0.43
N THR A 45 -3.51 9.11 -1.28
CA THR A 45 -4.21 7.88 -1.64
C THR A 45 -3.32 6.93 -2.43
N ALA A 46 -2.51 7.46 -3.36
CA ALA A 46 -1.52 6.65 -4.08
C ALA A 46 -0.50 6.05 -3.12
N SER A 47 -0.09 6.82 -2.11
CA SER A 47 0.80 6.34 -1.07
C SER A 47 0.19 5.20 -0.27
N GLN A 48 -1.12 5.25 -0.01
CA GLN A 48 -1.82 4.14 0.64
C GLN A 48 -1.79 2.86 -0.21
N ALA A 49 -1.95 3.00 -1.54
CA ALA A 49 -1.88 1.84 -2.42
C ALA A 49 -0.52 1.16 -2.31
N ASP A 50 0.55 1.94 -2.29
CA ASP A 50 1.89 1.40 -2.19
C ASP A 50 2.20 0.84 -0.79
N THR A 51 1.69 1.48 0.25
CA THR A 51 1.99 1.08 1.62
C THR A 51 1.09 -0.05 2.11
N LEU A 52 -0.22 0.13 2.04
CA LEU A 52 -1.17 -0.86 2.55
C LEU A 52 -1.45 -1.95 1.52
N GLY A 53 -1.68 -1.56 0.25
CA GLY A 53 -1.96 -2.54 -0.79
C GLY A 53 -0.78 -3.45 -1.05
N ALA A 54 0.35 -2.87 -1.44
CA ALA A 54 1.56 -3.65 -1.72
C ALA A 54 2.13 -4.28 -0.46
N GLY A 55 1.98 -3.59 0.69
CA GLY A 55 2.46 -4.11 1.97
C GLY A 55 1.78 -5.42 2.34
N PHE A 56 0.46 -5.46 2.31
CA PHE A 56 -0.26 -6.70 2.60
C PHE A 56 0.00 -7.75 1.53
N GLY A 57 0.10 -7.35 0.26
CA GLY A 57 0.41 -8.28 -0.82
C GLY A 57 1.78 -8.93 -0.63
N LEU A 58 2.80 -8.14 -0.32
CA LEU A 58 4.15 -8.66 -0.08
C LEU A 58 4.21 -9.52 1.17
N ALA A 59 3.46 -9.16 2.21
CA ALA A 59 3.37 -10.01 3.40
C ALA A 59 2.76 -11.36 3.05
N ALA A 60 1.73 -11.38 2.22
CA ALA A 60 1.14 -12.63 1.74
C ALA A 60 2.16 -13.47 0.96
N VAL A 61 2.93 -12.84 0.08
CA VAL A 61 3.98 -13.52 -0.69
C VAL A 61 5.02 -14.11 0.27
N ALA A 62 5.46 -13.34 1.25
CA ALA A 62 6.46 -13.81 2.21
C ALA A 62 5.96 -15.05 2.97
N LEU A 63 4.68 -15.05 3.36
CA LEU A 63 4.09 -16.21 4.03
C LEU A 63 3.97 -17.41 3.08
N ALA A 64 3.66 -17.15 1.81
CA ALA A 64 3.44 -18.22 0.84
C ALA A 64 4.74 -18.93 0.47
N VAL A 65 5.83 -18.18 0.26
CA VAL A 65 7.10 -18.75 -0.18
C VAL A 65 8.06 -19.10 0.95
N GLY A 66 7.75 -18.67 2.17
CA GLY A 66 8.58 -18.92 3.33
C GLY A 66 9.70 -17.92 3.49
N TRP A 67 10.41 -18.01 4.62
CA TRP A 67 11.42 -17.03 4.99
C TRP A 67 12.67 -17.07 4.12
N GLU A 68 13.02 -18.24 3.60
CA GLU A 68 14.24 -18.39 2.81
C GLU A 68 14.09 -17.79 1.43
N GLY A 69 15.15 -17.20 0.90
CA GLY A 69 15.18 -16.72 -0.47
C GLY A 69 14.14 -15.63 -0.76
N ALA A 70 13.11 -15.97 -1.52
CA ALA A 70 12.14 -14.99 -2.00
C ALA A 70 11.33 -14.35 -0.87
N GLY A 71 11.06 -15.08 0.22
CA GLY A 71 10.36 -14.50 1.36
C GLY A 71 11.16 -13.41 2.03
N PHE A 72 12.45 -13.65 2.23
CA PHE A 72 13.35 -12.65 2.78
C PHE A 72 13.41 -11.41 1.88
N LYS A 73 13.51 -11.63 0.56
CA LYS A 73 13.54 -10.52 -0.40
C LYS A 73 12.23 -9.73 -0.38
N SER A 74 11.10 -10.40 -0.21
CA SER A 74 9.80 -9.73 -0.11
C SER A 74 9.74 -8.81 1.11
N VAL A 75 10.27 -9.25 2.24
CA VAL A 75 10.31 -8.43 3.46
C VAL A 75 11.24 -7.23 3.27
N LEU A 76 12.40 -7.43 2.62
CA LEU A 76 13.30 -6.32 2.32
C LEU A 76 12.64 -5.30 1.40
N LEU A 77 11.90 -5.77 0.39
CA LEU A 77 11.18 -4.88 -0.51
C LEU A 77 10.10 -4.11 0.24
N LEU A 78 9.39 -4.77 1.13
CA LEU A 78 8.38 -4.12 1.96
C LEU A 78 9.00 -3.01 2.81
N PHE A 79 10.13 -3.29 3.44
CA PHE A 79 10.85 -2.29 4.22
C PHE A 79 11.27 -1.11 3.35
N PHE A 80 11.79 -1.40 2.17
CA PHE A 80 12.20 -0.37 1.21
C PHE A 80 11.02 0.53 0.83
N ILE A 81 9.87 -0.05 0.57
CA ILE A 81 8.66 0.71 0.22
C ILE A 81 8.24 1.61 1.38
N PHE A 82 8.28 1.11 2.61
CA PHE A 82 7.91 1.91 3.78
C PHE A 82 8.83 3.10 3.99
N VAL A 83 10.11 2.97 3.60
CA VAL A 83 11.07 4.06 3.74
C VAL A 83 10.94 5.07 2.60
N THR A 84 10.80 4.59 1.36
CA THR A 84 10.82 5.47 0.19
C THR A 84 9.48 6.13 -0.09
N ASN A 85 8.39 5.52 0.30
CA ASN A 85 7.06 6.02 -0.03
C ASN A 85 6.77 7.38 0.61
N PRO A 86 7.00 7.60 1.92
CA PRO A 86 6.81 8.94 2.50
C PRO A 86 7.70 9.99 1.85
N THR A 87 8.91 9.63 1.48
CA THR A 87 9.84 10.54 0.81
C THR A 87 9.29 10.96 -0.56
N ALA A 88 8.79 10.00 -1.34
CA ALA A 88 8.21 10.28 -2.64
C ALA A 88 6.96 11.15 -2.51
N ALA A 89 6.09 10.83 -1.56
CA ALA A 89 4.86 11.60 -1.33
C ALA A 89 5.19 13.03 -0.93
N HIS A 90 6.17 13.21 -0.07
CA HIS A 90 6.62 14.54 0.35
C HIS A 90 7.17 15.33 -0.85
N ALA A 91 7.97 14.69 -1.68
CA ALA A 91 8.54 15.34 -2.86
C ALA A 91 7.46 15.79 -3.83
N ILE A 92 6.44 14.97 -4.05
CA ILE A 92 5.32 15.30 -4.92
C ILE A 92 4.54 16.49 -4.36
N ALA A 93 4.23 16.46 -3.07
CA ALA A 93 3.49 17.55 -2.43
C ALA A 93 4.28 18.86 -2.48
N ARG A 94 5.58 18.78 -2.24
CA ARG A 94 6.43 19.95 -2.26
C ARG A 94 6.52 20.52 -3.68
N ALA A 95 6.69 19.69 -4.68
CA ALA A 95 6.74 20.12 -6.07
C ALA A 95 5.43 20.79 -6.47
N ALA A 96 4.30 20.23 -6.08
CA ALA A 96 2.99 20.80 -6.35
C ALA A 96 2.85 22.19 -5.70
N PHE A 97 3.29 22.30 -4.46
CA PHE A 97 3.24 23.57 -3.74
C PHE A 97 4.11 24.62 -4.43
N GLU A 98 5.30 24.25 -4.86
CA GLU A 98 6.21 25.18 -5.55
C GLU A 98 5.67 25.65 -6.90
N GLU A 99 4.85 24.81 -7.56
CA GLU A 99 4.19 25.17 -8.82
C GLU A 99 2.90 25.98 -8.61
N GLY A 100 2.59 26.32 -7.35
CA GLY A 100 1.42 27.14 -7.04
C GLY A 100 0.11 26.38 -6.96
N ILE A 101 0.16 25.06 -6.91
CA ILE A 101 -1.05 24.24 -6.74
C ILE A 101 -1.49 24.31 -5.29
N VAL A 102 -2.73 24.75 -5.08
CA VAL A 102 -3.29 24.94 -3.75
C VAL A 102 -4.17 23.76 -3.39
N PRO A 103 -4.13 23.28 -2.12
CA PRO A 103 -5.04 22.19 -1.71
C PRO A 103 -6.49 22.59 -1.89
N TRP A 104 -7.33 21.61 -2.22
CA TRP A 104 -8.77 21.83 -2.35
C TRP A 104 -9.37 22.17 -1.00
N THR A 105 -10.25 23.17 -0.99
CA THR A 105 -10.99 23.54 0.21
C THR A 105 -12.48 23.45 -0.07
N GLU A 106 -13.28 23.34 0.99
CA GLU A 106 -14.72 23.27 0.86
C GLU A 106 -15.26 24.49 0.13
N GLY A 107 -16.12 24.26 -0.84
CA GLY A 107 -16.65 25.32 -1.68
C GLY A 107 -15.86 25.58 -2.96
N ASP A 108 -14.69 24.94 -3.10
CA ASP A 108 -13.85 25.03 -4.30
C ASP A 108 -14.44 24.12 -5.37
N ASP A 109 -14.60 24.62 -6.58
CA ASP A 109 -15.19 23.84 -7.69
C ASP A 109 -14.16 23.25 -8.65
N ARG A 110 -12.87 23.31 -8.31
CA ARG A 110 -11.83 22.62 -9.07
C ARG A 110 -12.00 21.12 -8.91
N ARG A 111 -11.89 20.41 -9.95
CA ARG A 111 -11.85 18.96 -9.88
C ARG A 111 -11.18 18.38 -11.10
#